data_00df662efb7528650eb1604c8e22adc7
#
_entry.id   00df662efb7528650eb1604c8e22adc7
#
_cell.length_a   1.000
_cell.length_b   1.000
_cell.length_c   1.000
_cell.angle_alpha   90.00
_cell.angle_beta   90.00
_cell.angle_gamma   90.00
#
_symmetry.space_group_name_H-M   'P 1'
#
loop_
_entity.id
_entity.type
_entity.pdbx_description
1 polymer ?
#
loop_
_entity_poly.entity_id
_entity_poly.type
_entity_poly.pdbx_seq_one_letter_code
_entity_poly.pdbx_strand_id
1 'polypeptide(L)'
;MREGAGVPAPERCCSIGVLALQGGFEAHAKALRELGADVREVRTPDDLDGLEALVIPGGESTTIGLGVEREGLAEPLADFVRSGRPVLGTCAGMIMLDRDHLGLLDVSVRRNAFGRQLASFEVDLDFDGVPLHAVFIRAPWVEDVGTDVEVLAEVEGHPVAVRQGNILAVAFHPELTDDLKLHQWLLDRVSAA
;
A
#
# COMPACT_ATOMS: atom_id res chain seq x y z
N MET A 1 -34.82 23.65 -32.31
CA MET A 1 -33.39 23.41 -32.03
C MET A 1 -33.33 22.69 -30.70
N ARG A 2 -32.98 21.41 -30.68
CA ARG A 2 -32.77 20.63 -29.45
C ARG A 2 -31.25 20.55 -29.26
N GLU A 3 -30.75 21.22 -28.24
CA GLU A 3 -29.34 21.08 -27.82
C GLU A 3 -29.10 19.63 -27.38
N GLY A 4 -28.14 19.01 -28.04
CA GLY A 4 -27.69 17.67 -27.69
C GLY A 4 -27.00 17.70 -26.31
N ALA A 5 -27.56 16.98 -25.35
CA ALA A 5 -26.88 16.66 -24.10
C ALA A 5 -25.59 15.91 -24.48
N GLY A 6 -24.44 16.55 -24.23
CA GLY A 6 -23.14 15.91 -24.39
C GLY A 6 -23.10 14.66 -23.49
N VAL A 7 -22.77 13.51 -24.09
CA VAL A 7 -22.44 12.30 -23.37
C VAL A 7 -21.25 12.65 -22.47
N PRO A 8 -21.33 12.47 -21.13
CA PRO A 8 -20.16 12.69 -20.27
C PRO A 8 -19.03 11.81 -20.79
N ALA A 9 -17.81 12.37 -20.88
CA ALA A 9 -16.63 11.60 -21.20
C ALA A 9 -16.55 10.41 -20.23
N PRO A 10 -16.15 9.22 -20.68
CA PRO A 10 -15.99 8.09 -19.77
C PRO A 10 -15.03 8.53 -18.64
N GLU A 11 -15.47 8.35 -17.39
CA GLU A 11 -14.63 8.59 -16.22
C GLU A 11 -13.33 7.83 -16.43
N ARG A 12 -12.20 8.53 -16.34
CA ARG A 12 -10.89 7.96 -16.62
C ARG A 12 -10.61 6.89 -15.57
N CYS A 13 -10.62 5.63 -15.97
CA CYS A 13 -10.34 4.51 -15.08
C CYS A 13 -8.86 4.56 -14.70
N CYS A 14 -8.55 4.74 -13.40
CA CYS A 14 -7.16 4.77 -12.91
C CYS A 14 -6.52 3.40 -13.08
N SER A 15 -5.33 3.34 -13.69
CA SER A 15 -4.57 2.10 -13.85
C SER A 15 -3.67 1.86 -12.65
N ILE A 16 -4.02 0.87 -11.83
CA ILE A 16 -3.36 0.57 -10.56
C ILE A 16 -2.65 -0.78 -10.64
N GLY A 17 -1.36 -0.80 -10.28
CA GLY A 17 -0.61 -2.03 -10.12
C GLY A 17 -0.79 -2.65 -8.74
N VAL A 18 -0.78 -3.97 -8.66
CA VAL A 18 -0.64 -4.72 -7.40
C VAL A 18 0.53 -5.68 -7.57
N LEU A 19 1.57 -5.56 -6.74
CA LEU A 19 2.72 -6.45 -6.78
C LEU A 19 2.28 -7.88 -6.47
N ALA A 20 2.40 -8.80 -7.44
CA ALA A 20 1.80 -10.13 -7.41
C ALA A 20 2.87 -11.24 -7.38
N LEU A 21 3.91 -11.07 -6.56
CA LEU A 21 4.96 -12.07 -6.36
C LEU A 21 4.58 -13.09 -5.29
N GLN A 22 3.94 -12.60 -4.20
CA GLN A 22 3.47 -13.44 -3.09
C GLN A 22 2.54 -12.62 -2.18
N GLY A 23 1.59 -13.26 -1.48
CA GLY A 23 0.75 -12.64 -0.45
C GLY A 23 -0.64 -12.24 -0.91
N GLY A 24 -1.22 -11.22 -0.27
CA GLY A 24 -2.64 -10.81 -0.40
C GLY A 24 -3.01 -10.01 -1.65
N PHE A 25 -2.26 -10.14 -2.75
CA PHE A 25 -2.46 -9.31 -3.95
C PHE A 25 -3.85 -9.45 -4.59
N GLU A 26 -4.46 -10.65 -4.56
CA GLU A 26 -5.80 -10.87 -5.13
C GLU A 26 -6.89 -10.09 -4.36
N ALA A 27 -6.78 -10.04 -3.02
CA ALA A 27 -7.73 -9.32 -2.17
C ALA A 27 -7.63 -7.79 -2.39
N HIS A 28 -6.41 -7.24 -2.49
CA HIS A 28 -6.22 -5.85 -2.87
C HIS A 28 -6.76 -5.55 -4.27
N ALA A 29 -6.50 -6.43 -5.25
CA ALA A 29 -7.01 -6.27 -6.60
C ALA A 29 -8.54 -6.28 -6.64
N LYS A 30 -9.19 -7.12 -5.82
CA LYS A 30 -10.65 -7.14 -5.67
C LYS A 30 -11.15 -5.80 -5.12
N ALA A 31 -10.61 -5.33 -4.00
CA ALA A 31 -10.98 -4.07 -3.36
C ALA A 31 -10.87 -2.87 -4.33
N LEU A 32 -9.78 -2.78 -5.08
CA LEU A 32 -9.56 -1.72 -6.07
C LEU A 32 -10.56 -1.80 -7.24
N ARG A 33 -10.89 -3.01 -7.72
CA ARG A 33 -11.91 -3.18 -8.78
C ARG A 33 -13.31 -2.81 -8.31
N GLU A 34 -13.65 -3.04 -7.04
CA GLU A 34 -14.91 -2.59 -6.43
C GLU A 34 -15.02 -1.07 -6.43
N LEU A 35 -13.90 -0.36 -6.33
CA LEU A 35 -13.80 1.10 -6.47
C LEU A 35 -13.73 1.60 -7.92
N GLY A 36 -13.80 0.70 -8.91
CA GLY A 36 -13.82 1.05 -10.33
C GLY A 36 -12.44 1.24 -10.96
N ALA A 37 -11.34 0.84 -10.30
CA ALA A 37 -10.00 0.91 -10.88
C ALA A 37 -9.76 -0.17 -11.94
N ASP A 38 -8.94 0.15 -12.95
CA ASP A 38 -8.31 -0.85 -13.82
C ASP A 38 -7.08 -1.43 -13.11
N VAL A 39 -7.13 -2.72 -12.76
CA VAL A 39 -6.12 -3.34 -11.90
C VAL A 39 -5.28 -4.33 -12.67
N ARG A 40 -3.95 -4.13 -12.64
CA ARG A 40 -2.95 -4.99 -13.24
C ARG A 40 -2.07 -5.65 -12.16
N GLU A 41 -1.82 -6.94 -12.30
CA GLU A 41 -0.81 -7.63 -11.50
C GLU A 41 0.59 -7.30 -12.01
N VAL A 42 1.49 -6.92 -11.08
CA VAL A 42 2.88 -6.60 -11.37
C VAL A 42 3.75 -7.79 -10.97
N ARG A 43 4.41 -8.41 -11.92
CA ARG A 43 5.33 -9.55 -11.74
C ARG A 43 6.69 -9.31 -12.37
N THR A 44 6.76 -8.43 -13.37
CA THR A 44 7.96 -8.07 -14.11
C THR A 44 8.08 -6.55 -14.23
N PRO A 45 9.27 -6.00 -14.56
CA PRO A 45 9.45 -4.57 -14.77
C PRO A 45 8.49 -3.94 -15.79
N ASP A 46 8.21 -4.64 -16.89
CA ASP A 46 7.34 -4.16 -17.97
C ASP A 46 5.89 -3.95 -17.50
N ASP A 47 5.46 -4.67 -16.46
CA ASP A 47 4.12 -4.52 -15.90
C ASP A 47 3.89 -3.17 -15.19
N LEU A 48 4.97 -2.45 -14.84
CA LEU A 48 4.90 -1.11 -14.24
C LEU A 48 4.57 -0.01 -15.27
N ASP A 49 4.70 -0.31 -16.56
CA ASP A 49 4.49 0.69 -17.61
C ASP A 49 3.03 1.15 -17.66
N GLY A 50 2.86 2.48 -17.64
CA GLY A 50 1.55 3.12 -17.72
C GLY A 50 0.70 3.04 -16.45
N LEU A 51 1.21 2.49 -15.35
CA LEU A 51 0.53 2.52 -14.07
C LEU A 51 0.56 3.92 -13.45
N GLU A 52 -0.52 4.29 -12.77
CA GLU A 52 -0.68 5.57 -12.08
C GLU A 52 -0.44 5.45 -10.57
N ALA A 53 -0.64 4.25 -9.99
CA ALA A 53 -0.33 3.97 -8.59
C ALA A 53 0.02 2.48 -8.40
N LEU A 54 0.53 2.13 -7.21
CA LEU A 54 0.97 0.77 -6.90
C LEU A 54 0.55 0.36 -5.48
N VAL A 55 0.15 -0.90 -5.33
CA VAL A 55 0.04 -1.57 -4.02
C VAL A 55 1.15 -2.61 -3.88
N ILE A 56 1.87 -2.55 -2.75
CA ILE A 56 2.81 -3.59 -2.31
C ILE A 56 2.12 -4.34 -1.16
N PRO A 57 1.59 -5.54 -1.40
CA PRO A 57 0.72 -6.22 -0.45
C PRO A 57 1.47 -6.86 0.73
N GLY A 58 0.69 -7.24 1.74
CA GLY A 58 1.14 -8.14 2.80
C GLY A 58 1.46 -9.53 2.28
N GLY A 59 2.32 -10.23 3.03
CA GLY A 59 2.77 -11.57 2.71
C GLY A 59 3.99 -11.94 3.55
N GLU A 60 4.86 -12.79 3.02
CA GLU A 60 6.15 -13.11 3.65
C GLU A 60 7.25 -12.25 3.02
N SER A 61 7.78 -11.27 3.77
CA SER A 61 8.67 -10.23 3.26
C SER A 61 9.96 -10.80 2.65
N THR A 62 10.52 -11.87 3.21
CA THR A 62 11.71 -12.52 2.63
C THR A 62 11.43 -13.12 1.24
N THR A 63 10.28 -13.78 1.11
CA THR A 63 9.84 -14.36 -0.18
C THR A 63 9.56 -13.26 -1.21
N ILE A 64 8.91 -12.16 -0.80
CA ILE A 64 8.68 -11.01 -1.67
C ILE A 64 10.01 -10.40 -2.10
N GLY A 65 10.95 -10.17 -1.17
CA GLY A 65 12.28 -9.63 -1.47
C GLY A 65 13.07 -10.48 -2.46
N LEU A 66 13.12 -11.80 -2.24
CA LEU A 66 13.75 -12.73 -3.19
C LEU A 66 13.07 -12.70 -4.57
N GLY A 67 11.75 -12.54 -4.62
CA GLY A 67 11.01 -12.36 -5.87
C GLY A 67 11.38 -11.06 -6.57
N VAL A 68 11.45 -9.95 -5.83
CA VAL A 68 11.87 -8.64 -6.36
C VAL A 68 13.27 -8.70 -6.96
N GLU A 69 14.22 -9.35 -6.27
CA GLU A 69 15.58 -9.55 -6.79
C GLU A 69 15.59 -10.43 -8.05
N ARG A 70 14.93 -11.58 -8.01
CA ARG A 70 14.89 -12.54 -9.10
C ARG A 70 14.31 -11.99 -10.39
N GLU A 71 13.23 -11.21 -10.27
CA GLU A 71 12.54 -10.62 -11.44
C GLU A 71 13.17 -9.26 -11.84
N GLY A 72 14.21 -8.78 -11.16
CA GLY A 72 14.86 -7.51 -11.46
C GLY A 72 13.99 -6.28 -11.18
N LEU A 73 13.08 -6.37 -10.22
CA LEU A 73 12.10 -5.33 -9.92
C LEU A 73 12.61 -4.23 -8.96
N ALA A 74 13.76 -4.41 -8.28
CA ALA A 74 14.21 -3.49 -7.23
C ALA A 74 14.34 -2.03 -7.73
N GLU A 75 15.14 -1.80 -8.79
CA GLU A 75 15.29 -0.45 -9.36
C GLU A 75 14.03 0.05 -10.06
N PRO A 76 13.29 -0.74 -10.87
CA PRO A 76 12.02 -0.29 -11.46
C PRO A 76 10.98 0.14 -10.43
N LEU A 77 10.84 -0.58 -9.29
CA LEU A 77 9.98 -0.17 -8.18
C LEU A 77 10.46 1.12 -7.53
N ALA A 78 11.78 1.24 -7.32
CA ALA A 78 12.37 2.46 -6.76
C ALA A 78 12.13 3.67 -7.67
N ASP A 79 12.31 3.52 -8.96
CA ASP A 79 12.06 4.59 -9.93
C ASP A 79 10.57 4.95 -10.01
N PHE A 80 9.68 3.95 -9.91
CA PHE A 80 8.24 4.18 -9.82
C PHE A 80 7.88 5.06 -8.62
N VAL A 81 8.37 4.72 -7.42
CA VAL A 81 8.12 5.48 -6.20
C VAL A 81 8.74 6.88 -6.25
N ARG A 82 10.01 6.99 -6.69
CA ARG A 82 10.73 8.28 -6.83
C ARG A 82 10.08 9.20 -7.85
N SER A 83 9.32 8.68 -8.81
CA SER A 83 8.55 9.50 -9.76
C SER A 83 7.39 10.26 -9.10
N GLY A 84 7.13 10.04 -7.81
CA GLY A 84 6.07 10.68 -7.04
C GLY A 84 4.70 10.03 -7.19
N ARG A 85 4.60 8.88 -7.86
CA ARG A 85 3.35 8.14 -7.98
C ARG A 85 2.90 7.57 -6.64
N PRO A 86 1.59 7.54 -6.35
CA PRO A 86 1.07 7.02 -5.08
C PRO A 86 1.39 5.54 -4.88
N VAL A 87 1.79 5.19 -3.65
CA VAL A 87 2.06 3.81 -3.25
C VAL A 87 1.42 3.49 -1.91
N LEU A 88 0.74 2.35 -1.84
CA LEU A 88 0.23 1.76 -0.60
C LEU A 88 1.02 0.49 -0.28
N GLY A 89 1.74 0.48 0.84
CA GLY A 89 2.40 -0.72 1.39
C GLY A 89 1.63 -1.27 2.58
N THR A 90 1.28 -2.57 2.57
CA THR A 90 0.56 -3.19 3.68
C THR A 90 1.35 -4.34 4.29
N CYS A 91 1.45 -4.41 5.62
CA CYS A 91 2.17 -5.45 6.37
C CYS A 91 3.59 -5.67 5.82
N ALA A 92 3.84 -6.76 5.08
CA ALA A 92 5.13 -7.00 4.43
C ALA A 92 5.50 -5.90 3.42
N GLY A 93 4.52 -5.25 2.79
CA GLY A 93 4.75 -4.10 1.90
C GLY A 93 5.36 -2.90 2.62
N MET A 94 4.98 -2.63 3.89
CA MET A 94 5.64 -1.63 4.73
C MET A 94 7.12 -2.01 4.97
N ILE A 95 7.40 -3.28 5.26
CA ILE A 95 8.77 -3.79 5.44
C ILE A 95 9.58 -3.61 4.16
N MET A 96 9.01 -3.94 2.99
CA MET A 96 9.71 -3.79 1.71
C MET A 96 10.09 -2.35 1.38
N LEU A 97 9.32 -1.37 1.86
CA LEU A 97 9.56 0.05 1.63
C LEU A 97 10.61 0.66 2.56
N ASP A 98 10.91 0.06 3.71
CA ASP A 98 11.75 0.61 4.76
C ASP A 98 13.22 0.84 4.34
N ARG A 99 14.01 1.44 5.26
CA ARG A 99 15.45 1.76 5.03
C ARG A 99 16.31 0.56 4.72
N ASP A 100 15.97 -0.61 5.29
CA ASP A 100 16.80 -1.83 5.22
C ASP A 100 16.53 -2.67 3.97
N HIS A 101 15.44 -2.38 3.24
CA HIS A 101 15.03 -3.11 2.03
C HIS A 101 15.13 -2.23 0.77
N LEU A 102 14.05 -1.63 0.30
CA LEU A 102 14.09 -0.77 -0.89
C LEU A 102 14.57 0.66 -0.58
N GLY A 103 14.59 1.08 0.68
CA GLY A 103 15.05 2.40 1.10
C GLY A 103 14.21 3.56 0.57
N LEU A 104 12.91 3.37 0.42
CA LEU A 104 11.99 4.33 -0.19
C LEU A 104 11.14 5.09 0.82
N LEU A 105 11.03 4.56 2.02
CA LEU A 105 10.33 5.13 3.17
C LEU A 105 11.31 5.29 4.32
N ASP A 106 11.43 6.49 4.88
CA ASP A 106 12.43 6.81 5.92
C ASP A 106 12.00 6.33 7.32
N VAL A 107 11.82 5.02 7.44
CA VAL A 107 11.50 4.33 8.70
C VAL A 107 12.36 3.09 8.88
N SER A 108 12.50 2.65 10.14
CA SER A 108 13.00 1.31 10.48
C SER A 108 11.87 0.46 11.02
N VAL A 109 11.68 -0.74 10.48
CA VAL A 109 10.53 -1.59 10.76
C VAL A 109 10.94 -2.86 11.48
N ARG A 110 10.31 -3.16 12.62
CA ARG A 110 10.46 -4.42 13.33
C ARG A 110 9.43 -5.44 12.87
N ARG A 111 9.89 -6.60 12.41
CA ARG A 111 9.04 -7.72 11.99
C ARG A 111 8.47 -8.49 13.18
N ASN A 112 7.23 -9.05 13.02
CA ASN A 112 6.57 -9.88 14.04
C ASN A 112 6.59 -9.22 15.44
N ALA A 113 6.29 -7.93 15.49
CA ALA A 113 6.61 -7.07 16.63
C ALA A 113 5.70 -7.28 17.84
N PHE A 114 4.44 -7.69 17.64
CA PHE A 114 3.45 -7.92 18.70
C PHE A 114 3.62 -9.25 19.46
N GLY A 115 4.68 -10.00 19.19
CA GLY A 115 5.02 -11.23 19.91
C GLY A 115 4.19 -12.46 19.51
N ARG A 116 4.56 -13.62 20.08
CA ARG A 116 3.94 -14.91 19.73
C ARG A 116 2.52 -15.10 20.26
N GLN A 117 2.14 -14.38 21.34
CA GLN A 117 0.83 -14.51 21.97
C GLN A 117 -0.26 -13.70 21.27
N LEU A 118 0.13 -12.64 20.52
CA LEU A 118 -0.75 -11.78 19.73
C LEU A 118 -0.44 -11.94 18.23
N ALA A 119 -0.42 -13.19 17.76
CA ALA A 119 -0.10 -13.46 16.36
C ALA A 119 -1.11 -12.83 15.39
N SER A 120 -2.36 -12.63 15.81
CA SER A 120 -3.39 -11.87 15.09
C SER A 120 -4.39 -11.25 16.06
N PHE A 121 -4.84 -10.04 15.77
CA PHE A 121 -5.87 -9.32 16.52
C PHE A 121 -6.53 -8.28 15.63
N GLU A 122 -7.66 -7.79 16.07
CA GLU A 122 -8.40 -6.71 15.41
C GLU A 122 -8.59 -5.58 16.40
N VAL A 123 -8.52 -4.33 15.91
CA VAL A 123 -8.71 -3.14 16.73
C VAL A 123 -9.23 -1.98 15.88
N ASP A 124 -10.07 -1.15 16.49
CA ASP A 124 -10.47 0.11 15.89
C ASP A 124 -9.40 1.17 16.21
N LEU A 125 -8.83 1.75 15.17
CA LEU A 125 -7.78 2.78 15.26
C LEU A 125 -8.37 4.16 15.03
N ASP A 126 -7.76 5.15 15.65
CA ASP A 126 -7.83 6.53 15.17
C ASP A 126 -6.76 6.69 14.07
N PHE A 127 -7.20 6.77 12.82
CA PHE A 127 -6.35 6.94 11.65
C PHE A 127 -6.49 8.39 11.16
N ASP A 128 -5.56 9.25 11.57
CA ASP A 128 -5.58 10.68 11.23
C ASP A 128 -6.94 11.36 11.54
N GLY A 129 -7.51 11.07 12.73
CA GLY A 129 -8.80 11.58 13.17
C GLY A 129 -10.03 10.86 12.63
N VAL A 130 -9.85 9.76 11.88
CA VAL A 130 -10.94 8.96 11.30
C VAL A 130 -10.91 7.53 11.86
N PRO A 131 -12.02 6.99 12.37
CA PRO A 131 -12.05 5.61 12.84
C PRO A 131 -11.84 4.64 11.69
N LEU A 132 -10.94 3.67 11.89
CA LEU A 132 -10.58 2.61 10.95
C LEU A 132 -10.49 1.28 11.66
N HIS A 133 -11.21 0.27 11.16
CA HIS A 133 -11.06 -1.11 11.64
C HIS A 133 -9.84 -1.77 11.02
N ALA A 134 -8.91 -2.27 11.86
CA ALA A 134 -7.62 -2.81 11.41
C ALA A 134 -7.43 -4.26 11.86
N VAL A 135 -7.04 -5.12 10.92
CA VAL A 135 -6.73 -6.54 11.12
C VAL A 135 -5.22 -6.74 11.08
N PHE A 136 -4.64 -7.17 12.18
CA PHE A 136 -3.22 -7.43 12.34
C PHE A 136 -2.94 -8.93 12.32
N ILE A 137 -2.01 -9.40 11.48
CA ILE A 137 -1.57 -10.78 11.39
C ILE A 137 -0.05 -10.81 11.35
N ARG A 138 0.59 -11.29 12.42
CA ARG A 138 2.06 -11.31 12.59
C ARG A 138 2.69 -9.96 12.19
N ALA A 139 2.02 -8.89 12.56
CA ALA A 139 2.26 -7.56 12.05
C ALA A 139 3.63 -7.00 12.49
N PRO A 140 4.24 -6.16 11.65
CA PRO A 140 5.33 -5.30 12.06
C PRO A 140 4.82 -4.09 12.85
N TRP A 141 5.75 -3.32 13.42
CA TRP A 141 5.56 -1.92 13.77
C TRP A 141 6.78 -1.09 13.36
N VAL A 142 6.67 0.21 13.38
CA VAL A 142 7.80 1.11 13.13
C VAL A 142 8.55 1.35 14.43
N GLU A 143 9.88 1.14 14.43
CA GLU A 143 10.75 1.41 15.59
C GLU A 143 11.37 2.80 15.55
N ASP A 144 11.68 3.31 14.36
CA ASP A 144 12.27 4.62 14.16
C ASP A 144 11.63 5.32 12.95
N VAL A 145 11.34 6.59 13.11
CA VAL A 145 10.62 7.42 12.15
C VAL A 145 11.49 8.62 11.76
N GLY A 146 11.72 8.81 10.47
CA GLY A 146 12.42 9.97 9.93
C GLY A 146 11.64 11.28 10.08
N THR A 147 12.33 12.40 9.92
CA THR A 147 11.77 13.74 10.18
C THR A 147 10.63 14.13 9.24
N ASP A 148 10.62 13.60 8.02
CA ASP A 148 9.63 13.91 6.99
C ASP A 148 8.50 12.86 6.90
N VAL A 149 8.44 11.97 7.90
CA VAL A 149 7.43 10.91 7.98
C VAL A 149 6.37 11.29 9.01
N GLU A 150 5.11 11.26 8.60
CA GLU A 150 3.96 11.48 9.47
C GLU A 150 3.47 10.16 10.05
N VAL A 151 3.22 10.12 11.36
CA VAL A 151 2.56 8.99 12.03
C VAL A 151 1.06 9.23 12.00
N LEU A 152 0.32 8.30 11.40
CA LEU A 152 -1.14 8.40 11.20
C LEU A 152 -1.95 7.55 12.19
N ALA A 153 -1.35 6.49 12.74
CA ALA A 153 -1.95 5.65 13.78
C ALA A 153 -0.90 4.92 14.60
N GLU A 154 -1.21 4.67 15.87
CA GLU A 154 -0.37 3.92 16.81
C GLU A 154 -1.18 2.82 17.51
N VAL A 155 -0.49 1.74 17.88
CA VAL A 155 -1.00 0.68 18.78
C VAL A 155 0.05 0.45 19.87
N GLU A 156 -0.36 0.50 21.13
CA GLU A 156 0.53 0.33 22.30
C GLU A 156 1.75 1.27 22.28
N GLY A 157 1.60 2.48 21.70
CA GLY A 157 2.67 3.47 21.59
C GLY A 157 3.68 3.21 20.46
N HIS A 158 3.37 2.29 19.56
CA HIS A 158 4.16 2.01 18.36
C HIS A 158 3.44 2.46 17.09
N PRO A 159 4.09 3.19 16.19
CA PRO A 159 3.48 3.55 14.92
C PRO A 159 3.18 2.32 14.07
N VAL A 160 1.93 2.23 13.60
CA VAL A 160 1.41 1.15 12.74
C VAL A 160 0.87 1.65 11.40
N ALA A 161 0.81 2.96 11.23
CA ALA A 161 0.49 3.62 9.97
C ALA A 161 1.31 4.90 9.84
N VAL A 162 1.99 5.05 8.71
CA VAL A 162 2.87 6.19 8.43
C VAL A 162 2.71 6.67 6.99
N ARG A 163 2.97 7.96 6.76
CA ARG A 163 2.95 8.58 5.44
C ARG A 163 4.22 9.38 5.21
N GLN A 164 4.78 9.27 3.99
CA GLN A 164 5.83 10.14 3.51
C GLN A 164 5.53 10.54 2.06
N GLY A 165 5.15 11.79 1.85
CA GLY A 165 4.72 12.26 0.52
C GLY A 165 3.53 11.45 -0.01
N ASN A 166 3.73 10.75 -1.13
CA ASN A 166 2.73 9.90 -1.77
C ASN A 166 2.87 8.40 -1.40
N ILE A 167 3.66 8.08 -0.37
CA ILE A 167 3.76 6.72 0.16
C ILE A 167 2.92 6.64 1.43
N LEU A 168 1.97 5.71 1.47
CA LEU A 168 1.25 5.30 2.66
C LEU A 168 1.64 3.88 3.01
N ALA A 169 2.10 3.64 4.23
CA ALA A 169 2.47 2.32 4.69
C ALA A 169 1.75 1.98 6.00
N VAL A 170 1.13 0.81 6.06
CA VAL A 170 0.37 0.32 7.21
C VAL A 170 0.83 -1.08 7.62
N ALA A 171 0.84 -1.35 8.92
CA ALA A 171 1.28 -2.64 9.47
C ALA A 171 0.20 -3.73 9.39
N PHE A 172 -1.03 -3.37 9.09
CA PHE A 172 -2.23 -4.22 9.09
C PHE A 172 -2.71 -4.54 7.67
N HIS A 173 -3.80 -5.29 7.59
CA HIS A 173 -4.37 -5.85 6.36
C HIS A 173 -5.71 -5.20 6.02
N PRO A 174 -5.76 -4.04 5.33
CA PRO A 174 -7.02 -3.40 4.95
C PRO A 174 -7.83 -4.22 3.96
N GLU A 175 -7.18 -5.12 3.21
CA GLU A 175 -7.81 -6.01 2.24
C GLU A 175 -8.65 -7.13 2.87
N LEU A 176 -8.56 -7.30 4.20
CA LEU A 176 -9.35 -8.28 4.95
C LEU A 176 -10.60 -7.69 5.60
N THR A 177 -10.87 -6.41 5.37
CA THR A 177 -12.05 -5.71 5.87
C THR A 177 -12.90 -5.19 4.72
N ASP A 178 -14.16 -4.85 5.01
CA ASP A 178 -15.04 -4.16 4.05
C ASP A 178 -14.77 -2.64 4.00
N ASP A 179 -13.76 -2.15 4.76
CA ASP A 179 -13.38 -0.73 4.78
C ASP A 179 -12.39 -0.42 3.66
N LEU A 180 -12.87 0.21 2.60
CA LEU A 180 -12.09 0.54 1.41
C LEU A 180 -11.33 1.89 1.51
N LYS A 181 -11.33 2.56 2.66
CA LYS A 181 -10.75 3.93 2.82
C LYS A 181 -9.31 4.05 2.34
N LEU A 182 -8.45 3.05 2.64
CA LEU A 182 -7.04 3.10 2.23
C LEU A 182 -6.86 2.86 0.73
N HIS A 183 -7.68 2.01 0.12
CA HIS A 183 -7.71 1.84 -1.33
C HIS A 183 -8.27 3.10 -2.02
N GLN A 184 -9.30 3.72 -1.44
CA GLN A 184 -9.85 4.99 -1.94
C GLN A 184 -8.81 6.12 -1.84
N TRP A 185 -8.06 6.19 -0.73
CA TRP A 185 -6.95 7.15 -0.58
C TRP A 185 -5.97 7.07 -1.75
N LEU A 186 -5.62 5.85 -2.20
CA LEU A 186 -4.71 5.63 -3.32
C LEU A 186 -5.29 6.22 -4.63
N LEU A 187 -6.58 5.99 -4.90
CA LEU A 187 -7.27 6.52 -6.08
C LEU A 187 -7.42 8.04 -6.05
N ASP A 188 -7.71 8.61 -4.89
CA ASP A 188 -7.83 10.05 -4.71
C ASP A 188 -6.50 10.77 -5.00
N ARG A 189 -5.36 10.14 -4.65
CA ARG A 189 -4.03 10.68 -4.96
C ARG A 189 -3.69 10.65 -6.45
N VAL A 190 -4.15 9.63 -7.17
CA VAL A 190 -4.02 9.60 -8.65
C VAL A 190 -4.82 10.73 -9.28
N SER A 191 -6.04 10.96 -8.78
CA SER A 191 -6.92 12.00 -9.33
C SER A 191 -6.47 13.43 -9.04
N ALA A 192 -5.60 13.62 -8.03
CA ALA A 192 -5.07 14.92 -7.61
C ALA A 192 -3.74 15.28 -8.30
N ALA A 193 -3.11 14.36 -9.02
CA ALA A 193 -1.83 14.53 -9.71
C ALA A 193 -2.01 14.99 -11.16
#